data_0b1f4d2f06288f7ce39517d795036553
#
_entry.id   0b1f4d2f06288f7ce39517d795036553
#
_cell.length_a   1.000
_cell.length_b   1.000
_cell.length_c   1.000
_cell.angle_alpha   90.00
_cell.angle_beta   90.00
_cell.angle_gamma   90.00
#
_symmetry.space_group_name_H-M   'P 1'
#
loop_
_entity.id
_entity.type
_entity.pdbx_description
1 polymer ?
#
loop_
_entity_poly.entity_id
_entity_poly.type
_entity_poly.pdbx_seq_one_letter_code
_entity_poly.pdbx_strand_id
1 'polypeptide(L)'
;QYHGKVVHSSVYPEIGFHGLIAECPADEVQRMIDEQNHELLNAEQIMTIRASGQTIAKIDIDNSALDDQYERESDLGRLPTEPPVIALLDGVPLANHELLKNRINLNDPEDFESSYQVSNRSHGTAMASLIIHGDLHKPLPPLESILYVRPIMKPNSSGGESVPEDIFFVDVLHKALKEIGEESQLKSIKVVNLS
;
A
#
# COMPACT_ATOMS: atom_id res chain seq x y z
N GLN A 1 6.06 -16.95 -32.84
CA GLN A 1 5.50 -17.54 -31.60
C GLN A 1 6.26 -16.93 -30.42
N TYR A 2 5.58 -16.13 -29.59
CA TYR A 2 6.19 -15.47 -28.43
C TYR A 2 6.33 -16.47 -27.29
N HIS A 3 7.49 -16.50 -26.65
CA HIS A 3 7.81 -17.42 -25.54
C HIS A 3 7.47 -16.81 -24.16
N GLY A 4 6.39 -16.06 -24.08
CA GLY A 4 5.91 -15.49 -22.82
C GLY A 4 4.92 -16.39 -22.10
N LYS A 5 4.79 -16.20 -20.78
CA LYS A 5 3.81 -16.89 -19.92
C LYS A 5 2.93 -15.85 -19.23
N VAL A 6 1.61 -15.99 -19.38
CA VAL A 6 0.66 -15.18 -18.58
C VAL A 6 0.69 -15.69 -17.15
N VAL A 7 1.00 -14.79 -16.22
CA VAL A 7 1.08 -15.05 -14.77
C VAL A 7 -0.26 -14.73 -14.11
N HIS A 8 -0.87 -13.60 -14.52
CA HIS A 8 -2.11 -13.12 -13.94
C HIS A 8 -2.98 -12.42 -14.98
N SER A 9 -4.29 -12.44 -14.78
CA SER A 9 -5.27 -11.76 -15.63
C SER A 9 -6.42 -11.26 -14.79
N SER A 10 -6.83 -10.00 -15.01
CA SER A 10 -7.97 -9.40 -14.33
C SER A 10 -8.82 -8.60 -15.29
N VAL A 11 -10.14 -8.68 -15.09
CA VAL A 11 -11.14 -7.94 -15.88
C VAL A 11 -12.11 -7.26 -14.93
N TYR A 12 -12.22 -5.95 -15.02
CA TYR A 12 -13.18 -5.13 -14.28
C TYR A 12 -14.03 -4.32 -15.27
N PRO A 13 -15.14 -4.87 -15.76
CA PRO A 13 -15.98 -4.23 -16.78
C PRO A 13 -16.54 -2.87 -16.33
N GLU A 14 -16.80 -2.72 -15.03
CA GLU A 14 -17.35 -1.49 -14.43
C GLU A 14 -16.44 -0.28 -14.55
N ILE A 15 -15.13 -0.51 -14.70
CA ILE A 15 -14.11 0.54 -14.93
C ILE A 15 -13.44 0.41 -16.30
N GLY A 16 -13.91 -0.52 -17.15
CA GLY A 16 -13.34 -0.78 -18.46
C GLY A 16 -11.90 -1.29 -18.43
N PHE A 17 -11.49 -1.97 -17.34
CA PHE A 17 -10.14 -2.48 -17.19
C PHE A 17 -10.05 -3.96 -17.58
N HIS A 18 -9.05 -4.27 -18.41
CA HIS A 18 -8.61 -5.64 -18.66
C HIS A 18 -7.07 -5.63 -18.69
N GLY A 19 -6.44 -6.38 -17.80
CA GLY A 19 -5.01 -6.44 -17.67
C GLY A 19 -4.47 -7.87 -17.68
N LEU A 20 -3.24 -8.02 -18.16
CA LEU A 20 -2.46 -9.26 -18.15
C LEU A 20 -1.09 -8.96 -17.54
N ILE A 21 -0.64 -9.78 -16.59
CA ILE A 21 0.78 -9.84 -16.20
C ILE A 21 1.37 -11.02 -16.94
N ALA A 22 2.47 -10.78 -17.64
CA ALA A 22 3.18 -11.81 -18.36
C ALA A 22 4.68 -11.76 -18.09
N GLU A 23 5.28 -12.92 -17.93
CA GLU A 23 6.73 -13.10 -17.98
C GLU A 23 7.15 -13.20 -19.44
N CYS A 24 8.07 -12.34 -19.85
CA CYS A 24 8.64 -12.34 -21.20
C CYS A 24 10.15 -12.54 -21.11
N PRO A 25 10.76 -13.32 -22.04
CA PRO A 25 12.22 -13.39 -22.17
C PRO A 25 12.83 -11.99 -22.41
N ALA A 26 14.02 -11.75 -21.85
CA ALA A 26 14.65 -10.43 -21.92
C ALA A 26 14.96 -10.00 -23.36
N ASP A 27 15.32 -10.95 -24.24
CA ASP A 27 15.54 -10.70 -25.66
C ASP A 27 14.26 -10.30 -26.40
N GLU A 28 13.13 -10.81 -25.99
CA GLU A 28 11.82 -10.41 -26.53
C GLU A 28 11.45 -8.98 -26.10
N VAL A 29 11.68 -8.66 -24.82
CA VAL A 29 11.49 -7.29 -24.32
C VAL A 29 12.40 -6.32 -25.05
N GLN A 30 13.68 -6.69 -25.27
CA GLN A 30 14.62 -5.85 -26.02
C GLN A 30 14.14 -5.63 -27.45
N ARG A 31 13.62 -6.67 -28.13
CA ARG A 31 13.03 -6.52 -29.45
C ARG A 31 11.83 -5.58 -29.47
N MET A 32 10.95 -5.65 -28.48
CA MET A 32 9.84 -4.71 -28.37
C MET A 32 10.31 -3.26 -28.25
N ILE A 33 11.43 -3.02 -27.57
CA ILE A 33 12.00 -1.67 -27.42
C ILE A 33 12.64 -1.19 -28.73
N ASP A 34 13.35 -2.06 -29.42
CA ASP A 34 14.16 -1.71 -30.60
C ASP A 34 13.32 -1.64 -31.89
N GLU A 35 12.27 -2.43 -31.99
CA GLU A 35 11.42 -2.55 -33.18
C GLU A 35 10.15 -1.70 -33.05
N GLN A 36 10.10 -0.52 -33.71
CA GLN A 36 8.92 0.36 -33.71
C GLN A 36 7.62 -0.31 -34.25
N ASN A 37 7.77 -1.38 -35.03
CA ASN A 37 6.67 -2.12 -35.64
C ASN A 37 6.45 -3.51 -35.00
N HIS A 38 6.81 -3.69 -33.74
CA HIS A 38 6.58 -4.95 -33.05
C HIS A 38 5.08 -5.26 -32.97
N GLU A 39 4.67 -6.49 -33.31
CA GLU A 39 3.26 -6.88 -33.43
C GLU A 39 2.46 -6.63 -32.14
N LEU A 40 3.06 -6.88 -30.96
CA LEU A 40 2.38 -6.63 -29.68
C LEU A 40 2.14 -5.13 -29.42
N LEU A 41 3.06 -4.26 -29.82
CA LEU A 41 2.90 -2.81 -29.65
C LEU A 41 1.86 -2.22 -30.61
N ASN A 42 1.63 -2.87 -31.73
CA ASN A 42 0.67 -2.44 -32.76
C ASN A 42 -0.69 -3.16 -32.66
N ALA A 43 -0.88 -4.03 -31.69
CA ALA A 43 -2.16 -4.70 -31.50
C ALA A 43 -3.21 -3.70 -31.00
N GLU A 44 -4.29 -3.51 -31.78
CA GLU A 44 -5.37 -2.57 -31.45
C GLU A 44 -6.02 -2.80 -30.08
N GLN A 45 -5.92 -4.03 -29.55
CA GLN A 45 -6.46 -4.43 -28.27
C GLN A 45 -5.56 -4.05 -27.07
N ILE A 46 -4.31 -3.65 -27.33
CA ILE A 46 -3.32 -3.32 -26.29
C ILE A 46 -3.18 -1.80 -26.23
N MET A 47 -3.65 -1.21 -25.14
CA MET A 47 -3.53 0.24 -24.92
C MET A 47 -2.18 0.63 -24.30
N THR A 48 -1.63 -0.21 -23.44
CA THR A 48 -0.42 0.11 -22.67
C THR A 48 0.35 -1.14 -22.34
N ILE A 49 1.67 -1.09 -22.50
CA ILE A 49 2.63 -2.09 -22.01
C ILE A 49 3.59 -1.37 -21.06
N ARG A 50 3.79 -1.92 -19.87
CA ARG A 50 4.73 -1.37 -18.88
C ARG A 50 5.33 -2.48 -18.03
N ALA A 51 6.49 -2.21 -17.44
CA ALA A 51 7.05 -3.10 -16.42
C ALA A 51 6.09 -3.25 -15.24
N SER A 52 5.96 -4.46 -14.72
CA SER A 52 5.23 -4.75 -13.49
C SER A 52 6.13 -4.44 -12.28
N GLY A 53 5.48 -4.11 -11.16
CA GLY A 53 6.13 -3.76 -9.90
C GLY A 53 6.39 -2.24 -9.78
N GLN A 54 5.90 -1.65 -8.72
CA GLN A 54 6.27 -0.30 -8.30
C GLN A 54 7.01 -0.41 -6.97
N THR A 55 8.27 -0.01 -6.97
CA THR A 55 9.04 0.09 -5.74
C THR A 55 8.79 1.46 -5.15
N ILE A 56 8.28 1.50 -3.92
CA ILE A 56 8.17 2.73 -3.18
C ILE A 56 9.55 3.09 -2.66
N ALA A 57 9.90 4.36 -2.70
CA ALA A 57 11.20 4.84 -2.25
C ALA A 57 11.42 4.44 -0.78
N LYS A 58 12.59 3.87 -0.52
CA LYS A 58 13.05 3.61 0.85
C LYS A 58 13.20 4.95 1.56
N ILE A 59 12.49 5.13 2.66
CA ILE A 59 12.74 6.28 3.53
C ILE A 59 13.99 5.94 4.35
N ASP A 60 15.12 6.56 4.00
CA ASP A 60 16.29 6.57 4.86
C ASP A 60 15.98 7.51 6.04
N ILE A 61 15.54 6.94 7.15
CA ILE A 61 15.35 7.70 8.39
C ILE A 61 16.77 8.00 8.89
N ASP A 62 17.18 9.25 8.79
CA ASP A 62 18.38 9.73 9.46
C ASP A 62 18.11 9.73 10.97
N ASN A 63 18.64 8.71 11.65
CA ASN A 63 18.49 8.54 13.09
C ASN A 63 19.23 9.60 13.91
N SER A 64 19.95 10.54 13.27
CA SER A 64 20.71 11.60 13.97
C SER A 64 19.79 12.67 14.62
N ALA A 65 18.50 12.71 14.28
CA ALA A 65 17.54 13.69 14.79
C ALA A 65 16.66 13.17 15.94
N LEU A 66 16.90 11.96 16.46
CA LEU A 66 16.03 11.32 17.46
C LEU A 66 16.35 11.67 18.92
N ASP A 67 17.12 12.72 19.19
CA ASP A 67 17.60 13.05 20.55
C ASP A 67 16.70 14.04 21.32
N ASP A 68 15.53 14.39 20.83
CA ASP A 68 14.54 15.15 21.57
C ASP A 68 13.57 14.23 22.31
N GLN A 69 13.84 14.02 23.61
CA GLN A 69 12.90 13.37 24.53
C GLN A 69 11.59 14.16 24.57
N TYR A 70 10.62 13.66 23.86
CA TYR A 70 9.30 14.28 23.79
C TYR A 70 8.44 13.77 24.96
N GLU A 71 8.35 14.56 26.04
CA GLU A 71 7.40 14.33 27.12
C GLU A 71 5.98 14.73 26.68
N ARG A 72 5.28 13.82 26.01
CA ARG A 72 3.82 13.92 25.80
C ARG A 72 3.10 13.17 26.91
N GLU A 73 3.03 13.73 28.10
CA GLU A 73 2.41 13.04 29.23
C GLU A 73 0.86 13.08 29.27
N SER A 74 0.18 13.95 28.53
CA SER A 74 -1.23 14.22 28.85
C SER A 74 -2.30 13.63 27.94
N ASP A 75 -2.03 13.33 26.66
CA ASP A 75 -3.09 12.95 25.73
C ASP A 75 -2.98 11.56 25.10
N LEU A 76 -1.89 10.84 25.29
CA LEU A 76 -1.72 9.47 24.76
C LEU A 76 -2.72 8.47 25.35
N GLY A 77 -3.28 8.79 26.53
CA GLY A 77 -4.22 7.92 27.25
C GLY A 77 -5.65 7.93 26.72
N ARG A 78 -6.05 8.93 25.92
CA ARG A 78 -7.42 8.99 25.38
C ARG A 78 -7.55 8.06 24.16
N LEU A 79 -8.24 6.93 24.35
CA LEU A 79 -8.52 6.00 23.27
C LEU A 79 -9.56 6.57 22.29
N PRO A 80 -9.48 6.19 21.01
CA PRO A 80 -10.48 6.59 20.03
C PRO A 80 -11.84 5.99 20.38
N THR A 81 -12.89 6.78 20.25
CA THR A 81 -14.28 6.39 20.54
C THR A 81 -15.13 6.34 19.27
N GLU A 82 -14.65 6.97 18.19
CA GLU A 82 -15.40 7.10 16.95
C GLU A 82 -15.01 6.00 15.94
N PRO A 83 -15.95 5.60 15.08
CA PRO A 83 -15.67 4.66 14.00
C PRO A 83 -14.65 5.23 13.01
N PRO A 84 -14.01 4.39 12.18
CA PRO A 84 -12.99 4.83 11.26
C PRO A 84 -13.52 5.83 10.23
N VAL A 85 -12.86 6.98 10.10
CA VAL A 85 -13.15 8.00 9.08
C VAL A 85 -12.06 8.09 8.02
N ILE A 86 -10.89 7.53 8.31
CA ILE A 86 -9.74 7.47 7.40
C ILE A 86 -9.33 6.02 7.22
N ALA A 87 -9.07 5.64 5.98
CA ALA A 87 -8.41 4.40 5.60
C ALA A 87 -6.98 4.70 5.13
N LEU A 88 -6.02 3.95 5.63
CA LEU A 88 -4.63 3.93 5.16
C LEU A 88 -4.40 2.65 4.35
N LEU A 89 -4.09 2.81 3.07
CA LEU A 89 -3.65 1.74 2.17
C LEU A 89 -2.14 1.87 2.01
N ASP A 90 -1.39 1.00 2.69
CA ASP A 90 0.08 1.12 2.83
C ASP A 90 0.70 -0.26 3.15
N GLY A 91 1.92 -0.29 3.65
CA GLY A 91 2.52 -1.45 4.31
C GLY A 91 1.95 -1.69 5.71
N VAL A 92 2.40 -2.77 6.35
CA VAL A 92 1.91 -3.17 7.67
C VAL A 92 2.59 -2.37 8.78
N PRO A 93 1.85 -1.59 9.59
CA PRO A 93 2.43 -0.86 10.72
C PRO A 93 2.74 -1.75 11.91
N LEU A 94 3.56 -1.25 12.85
CA LEU A 94 3.72 -1.80 14.19
C LEU A 94 2.51 -1.43 15.06
N ALA A 95 1.40 -2.13 14.88
CA ALA A 95 0.12 -1.82 15.56
C ALA A 95 0.22 -1.84 17.10
N ASN A 96 1.20 -2.58 17.66
CA ASN A 96 1.47 -2.63 19.10
C ASN A 96 2.46 -1.56 19.58
N HIS A 97 2.95 -0.68 18.71
CA HIS A 97 3.76 0.47 19.11
C HIS A 97 2.96 1.36 20.08
N GLU A 98 3.61 1.92 21.09
CA GLU A 98 2.95 2.69 22.14
C GLU A 98 2.02 3.82 21.63
N LEU A 99 2.43 4.50 20.55
CA LEU A 99 1.64 5.55 19.90
C LEU A 99 0.44 5.02 19.12
N LEU A 100 0.46 3.76 18.67
CA LEU A 100 -0.52 3.20 17.74
C LEU A 100 -1.45 2.19 18.40
N LYS A 101 -1.05 1.67 19.56
CA LYS A 101 -1.79 0.63 20.28
C LYS A 101 -3.23 1.05 20.57
N ASN A 102 -4.18 0.16 20.22
CA ASN A 102 -5.62 0.38 20.34
C ASN A 102 -6.17 1.54 19.48
N ARG A 103 -5.42 2.05 18.51
CA ARG A 103 -5.83 3.13 17.60
C ARG A 103 -5.96 2.68 16.16
N ILE A 104 -5.55 1.45 15.87
CA ILE A 104 -5.54 0.85 14.53
C ILE A 104 -6.50 -0.33 14.48
N ASN A 105 -7.31 -0.37 13.43
CA ASN A 105 -8.02 -1.56 12.97
C ASN A 105 -7.29 -2.07 11.72
N LEU A 106 -6.44 -3.10 11.91
CA LEU A 106 -5.70 -3.74 10.81
C LEU A 106 -6.56 -4.82 10.19
N ASN A 107 -6.88 -4.69 8.92
CA ASN A 107 -7.57 -5.69 8.11
C ASN A 107 -6.66 -6.16 6.98
N ASP A 108 -6.18 -7.39 7.07
CA ASP A 108 -5.19 -7.98 6.16
C ASP A 108 -5.64 -9.35 5.63
N PRO A 109 -6.68 -9.39 4.77
CA PRO A 109 -7.20 -10.65 4.23
C PRO A 109 -6.24 -11.36 3.26
N GLU A 110 -5.25 -10.68 2.73
CA GLU A 110 -4.19 -11.26 1.90
C GLU A 110 -3.02 -11.83 2.70
N ASP A 111 -3.04 -11.70 4.04
CA ASP A 111 -1.97 -12.17 4.94
C ASP A 111 -0.58 -11.58 4.57
N PHE A 112 -0.56 -10.29 4.23
CA PHE A 112 0.69 -9.61 3.95
C PHE A 112 1.56 -9.48 5.20
N GLU A 113 0.92 -9.37 6.38
CA GLU A 113 1.60 -9.26 7.67
C GLU A 113 2.58 -10.39 7.92
N SER A 114 2.26 -11.63 7.49
CA SER A 114 3.13 -12.80 7.68
C SER A 114 4.51 -12.66 7.03
N SER A 115 4.64 -11.80 6.02
CA SER A 115 5.90 -11.53 5.31
C SER A 115 6.76 -10.42 5.95
N TYR A 116 6.22 -9.70 6.96
CA TYR A 116 6.90 -8.57 7.57
C TYR A 116 7.74 -8.96 8.77
N GLN A 117 9.00 -8.52 8.77
CA GLN A 117 9.80 -8.40 9.97
C GLN A 117 9.55 -7.02 10.63
N VAL A 118 9.89 -6.87 11.90
CA VAL A 118 9.73 -5.61 12.64
C VAL A 118 10.45 -4.44 11.94
N SER A 119 11.66 -4.70 11.42
CA SER A 119 12.46 -3.69 10.70
C SER A 119 11.84 -3.18 9.41
N ASN A 120 10.92 -3.93 8.80
CA ASN A 120 10.29 -3.55 7.54
C ASN A 120 8.99 -2.76 7.73
N ARG A 121 8.54 -2.56 8.98
CA ARG A 121 7.26 -1.89 9.29
C ARG A 121 7.42 -0.38 9.52
N SER A 122 8.56 0.19 9.21
CA SER A 122 8.86 1.61 9.52
C SER A 122 7.97 2.57 8.75
N HIS A 123 7.75 2.33 7.45
CA HIS A 123 6.94 3.20 6.59
C HIS A 123 5.48 3.22 7.06
N GLY A 124 4.81 2.08 7.10
CA GLY A 124 3.42 1.99 7.57
C GLY A 124 3.24 2.52 9.00
N THR A 125 4.24 2.32 9.89
CA THR A 125 4.22 2.88 11.25
C THR A 125 4.29 4.40 11.23
N ALA A 126 5.19 4.98 10.44
CA ALA A 126 5.34 6.42 10.32
C ALA A 126 4.08 7.08 9.75
N MET A 127 3.51 6.50 8.69
CA MET A 127 2.28 7.01 8.07
C MET A 127 1.09 6.90 9.00
N ALA A 128 0.91 5.78 9.70
CA ALA A 128 -0.14 5.62 10.70
C ALA A 128 0.03 6.62 11.86
N SER A 129 1.26 6.82 12.34
CA SER A 129 1.55 7.80 13.38
C SER A 129 1.23 9.23 12.94
N LEU A 130 1.63 9.60 11.72
CA LEU A 130 1.35 10.92 11.15
C LEU A 130 -0.15 11.19 11.01
N ILE A 131 -0.92 10.20 10.58
CA ILE A 131 -2.39 10.34 10.46
C ILE A 131 -3.04 10.47 11.83
N ILE A 132 -2.62 9.68 12.82
CA ILE A 132 -3.24 9.64 14.15
C ILE A 132 -2.84 10.86 14.98
N HIS A 133 -1.58 11.26 14.94
CA HIS A 133 -1.01 12.25 15.85
C HIS A 133 -0.65 13.57 15.18
N GLY A 134 -0.58 13.59 13.84
CA GLY A 134 -0.06 14.74 13.10
C GLY A 134 1.44 14.96 13.38
N ASP A 135 1.85 16.22 13.39
CA ASP A 135 3.21 16.61 13.74
C ASP A 135 3.44 16.42 15.24
N LEU A 136 4.28 15.44 15.59
CA LEU A 136 4.59 15.12 16.97
C LEU A 136 5.28 16.27 17.72
N HIS A 137 5.85 17.25 17.03
CA HIS A 137 6.40 18.47 17.65
C HIS A 137 5.34 19.52 18.00
N LYS A 138 4.07 19.28 17.64
CA LYS A 138 2.95 20.17 17.98
C LYS A 138 2.00 19.51 18.97
N PRO A 139 1.50 20.25 19.96
CA PRO A 139 0.57 19.70 20.95
C PRO A 139 -0.86 19.60 20.38
N LEU A 140 -1.03 18.78 19.35
CA LEU A 140 -2.34 18.49 18.76
C LEU A 140 -2.94 17.24 19.41
N PRO A 141 -4.26 17.20 19.66
CA PRO A 141 -4.90 15.99 20.12
C PRO A 141 -4.83 14.91 19.04
N PRO A 142 -4.68 13.62 19.41
CA PRO A 142 -4.70 12.54 18.45
C PRO A 142 -6.10 12.39 17.83
N LEU A 143 -6.15 11.72 16.69
CA LEU A 143 -7.39 11.40 15.99
C LEU A 143 -8.38 10.68 16.93
N GLU A 144 -9.62 11.15 17.00
CA GLU A 144 -10.67 10.59 17.86
C GLU A 144 -11.29 9.31 17.29
N SER A 145 -11.09 9.05 16.00
CA SER A 145 -11.54 7.81 15.32
C SER A 145 -10.42 6.78 15.23
N ILE A 146 -10.82 5.50 15.17
CA ILE A 146 -9.90 4.42 14.84
C ILE A 146 -9.40 4.62 13.41
N LEU A 147 -8.10 4.41 13.18
CA LEU A 147 -7.53 4.34 11.83
C LEU A 147 -7.75 2.94 11.25
N TYR A 148 -8.46 2.84 10.13
CA TYR A 148 -8.54 1.60 9.38
C TYR A 148 -7.29 1.47 8.51
N VAL A 149 -6.58 0.35 8.63
CA VAL A 149 -5.38 0.05 7.86
C VAL A 149 -5.60 -1.20 7.05
N ARG A 150 -5.40 -1.09 5.76
CA ARG A 150 -5.47 -2.19 4.80
C ARG A 150 -4.12 -2.32 4.09
N PRO A 151 -3.31 -3.34 4.42
CA PRO A 151 -2.05 -3.57 3.73
C PRO A 151 -2.27 -3.83 2.24
N ILE A 152 -1.44 -3.20 1.41
CA ILE A 152 -1.43 -3.37 -0.04
C ILE A 152 -0.03 -3.68 -0.57
N MET A 153 0.96 -3.72 0.29
CA MET A 153 2.37 -3.93 -0.05
C MET A 153 2.99 -5.03 0.79
N LYS A 154 4.12 -5.56 0.30
CA LYS A 154 5.00 -6.49 0.99
C LYS A 154 6.43 -5.98 0.99
N PRO A 155 7.27 -6.41 1.95
CA PRO A 155 8.71 -6.18 1.88
C PRO A 155 9.29 -6.81 0.61
N ASN A 156 10.16 -6.07 -0.06
CA ASN A 156 10.87 -6.55 -1.24
C ASN A 156 12.35 -6.87 -0.93
N SER A 157 13.01 -7.51 -1.89
CA SER A 157 14.42 -7.93 -1.75
C SER A 157 15.42 -6.77 -1.64
N SER A 158 15.04 -5.55 -2.02
CA SER A 158 15.86 -4.34 -1.90
C SER A 158 15.71 -3.62 -0.56
N GLY A 159 14.92 -4.18 0.35
CA GLY A 159 14.70 -3.63 1.69
C GLY A 159 13.68 -2.49 1.75
N GLY A 160 12.93 -2.28 0.67
CA GLY A 160 11.75 -1.41 0.61
C GLY A 160 10.46 -2.24 0.63
N GLU A 161 9.36 -1.59 0.34
CA GLU A 161 8.03 -2.19 0.21
C GLU A 161 7.51 -1.98 -1.22
N SER A 162 6.77 -2.94 -1.73
CA SER A 162 6.14 -2.86 -3.06
C SER A 162 4.89 -3.72 -3.12
N VAL A 163 4.00 -3.40 -4.05
CA VAL A 163 2.94 -4.34 -4.44
C VAL A 163 3.62 -5.59 -5.03
N PRO A 164 3.17 -6.80 -4.68
CA PRO A 164 3.71 -8.03 -5.25
C PRO A 164 3.72 -8.01 -6.78
N GLU A 165 4.81 -8.48 -7.40
CA GLU A 165 5.00 -8.40 -8.87
C GLU A 165 4.01 -9.28 -9.65
N ASP A 166 3.48 -10.32 -9.00
CA ASP A 166 2.51 -11.27 -9.54
C ASP A 166 1.05 -10.84 -9.37
N ILE A 167 0.81 -9.67 -8.79
CA ILE A 167 -0.53 -9.12 -8.56
C ILE A 167 -0.63 -7.72 -9.18
N PHE A 168 -1.75 -7.43 -9.84
CA PHE A 168 -2.00 -6.05 -10.26
C PHE A 168 -2.27 -5.14 -9.07
N PHE A 169 -1.66 -3.97 -9.06
CA PHE A 169 -2.00 -2.91 -8.14
C PHE A 169 -3.51 -2.57 -8.18
N VAL A 170 -4.09 -2.57 -9.39
CA VAL A 170 -5.54 -2.36 -9.59
C VAL A 170 -6.37 -3.41 -8.84
N ASP A 171 -5.94 -4.68 -8.78
CA ASP A 171 -6.67 -5.73 -8.07
C ASP A 171 -6.71 -5.48 -6.57
N VAL A 172 -5.53 -5.17 -6.00
CA VAL A 172 -5.43 -4.90 -4.56
C VAL A 172 -6.23 -3.66 -4.20
N LEU A 173 -6.08 -2.59 -4.98
CA LEU A 173 -6.80 -1.34 -4.77
C LEU A 173 -8.32 -1.51 -4.96
N HIS A 174 -8.75 -2.20 -6.02
CA HIS A 174 -10.17 -2.44 -6.28
C HIS A 174 -10.82 -3.25 -5.16
N LYS A 175 -10.16 -4.32 -4.69
CA LYS A 175 -10.65 -5.12 -3.55
C LYS A 175 -10.77 -4.28 -2.29
N ALA A 176 -9.74 -3.49 -1.96
CA ALA A 176 -9.74 -2.63 -0.79
C ALA A 176 -10.86 -1.57 -0.84
N LEU A 177 -11.01 -0.89 -1.97
CA LEU A 177 -12.05 0.14 -2.14
C LEU A 177 -13.47 -0.47 -2.15
N LYS A 178 -13.63 -1.64 -2.75
CA LYS A 178 -14.91 -2.36 -2.76
C LYS A 178 -15.32 -2.75 -1.34
N GLU A 179 -14.41 -3.32 -0.57
CA GLU A 179 -14.62 -3.67 0.83
C GLU A 179 -15.02 -2.44 1.66
N ILE A 180 -14.29 -1.32 1.53
CA ILE A 180 -14.62 -0.06 2.20
C ILE A 180 -16.03 0.43 1.83
N GLY A 181 -16.42 0.27 0.57
CA GLY A 181 -17.74 0.71 0.08
C GLY A 181 -18.91 -0.21 0.46
N GLU A 182 -18.67 -1.50 0.61
CA GLU A 182 -19.72 -2.51 0.82
C GLU A 182 -19.94 -2.83 2.31
N GLU A 183 -18.89 -2.84 3.12
CA GLU A 183 -18.99 -3.19 4.53
C GLU A 183 -19.66 -2.09 5.35
N SER A 184 -20.71 -2.46 6.07
CA SER A 184 -21.51 -1.53 6.87
C SER A 184 -20.71 -0.79 7.96
N GLN A 185 -19.72 -1.47 8.54
CA GLN A 185 -18.83 -0.92 9.58
C GLN A 185 -17.79 0.07 9.04
N LEU A 186 -17.56 0.09 7.71
CA LEU A 186 -16.59 0.96 7.05
C LEU A 186 -17.24 2.15 6.33
N LYS A 187 -18.58 2.26 6.32
CA LYS A 187 -19.31 3.35 5.68
C LYS A 187 -19.02 4.74 6.24
N SER A 188 -18.44 4.81 7.43
CA SER A 188 -17.97 6.07 8.03
C SER A 188 -16.68 6.60 7.41
N ILE A 189 -15.93 5.78 6.67
CA ILE A 189 -14.70 6.18 5.99
C ILE A 189 -15.03 7.20 4.89
N LYS A 190 -14.36 8.34 4.93
CA LYS A 190 -14.52 9.46 3.99
C LYS A 190 -13.24 9.80 3.25
N VAL A 191 -12.10 9.35 3.77
CA VAL A 191 -10.79 9.64 3.22
C VAL A 191 -10.03 8.33 3.08
N VAL A 192 -9.45 8.12 1.92
CA VAL A 192 -8.51 7.02 1.66
C VAL A 192 -7.15 7.64 1.38
N ASN A 193 -6.18 7.34 2.22
CA ASN A 193 -4.78 7.69 2.00
C ASN A 193 -4.10 6.50 1.33
N LEU A 194 -3.39 6.76 0.26
CA LEU A 194 -2.59 5.80 -0.48
C LEU A 194 -1.13 6.29 -0.42
N SER A 195 -0.28 5.53 0.24
CA SER A 195 1.13 5.89 0.47
C SER A 195 2.07 4.90 -0.14
#